data_5a3d54d5b8899ae41f3c4457c797c2a5
#
_entry.id   5a3d54d5b8899ae41f3c4457c797c2a5
#
_cell.length_a   1.000
_cell.length_b   1.000
_cell.length_c   1.000
_cell.angle_alpha   90.00
_cell.angle_beta   90.00
_cell.angle_gamma   90.00
#
_symmetry.space_group_name_H-M   'P 1'
#
loop_
_entity.id
_entity.type
_entity.pdbx_description
1 polymer ?
#
loop_
_entity_poly.entity_id
_entity_poly.type
_entity_poly.pdbx_seq_one_letter_code
_entity_poly.pdbx_strand_id
1 'polypeptide(L)'
;MRLANIFRNGGHPRPIAHRQGGFTLIEVMIAVLVLLVGLLGVAGIQIVSFQNNQGAYFRSQATFMASDFLDRMRANPAGRSISAYDGVNTNSVTAPSCDIASSAGCSGRQVARNDIAELAAQFTTTPPVLPNGFATVSREDSTGFDEYTVTVFWTEKSWAGTGGAVARDGTALRSVELRTIIK
;
A
#
# COMPACT_ATOMS: atom_id res chain seq x y z
N MET A 1 47.48 -81.64 -44.53
CA MET A 1 47.17 -80.27 -44.40
C MET A 1 46.25 -80.08 -43.24
N ARG A 2 46.74 -79.60 -42.05
CA ARG A 2 45.94 -79.38 -40.83
C ARG A 2 45.69 -77.92 -40.64
N LEU A 3 44.43 -77.54 -40.70
CA LEU A 3 44.00 -76.16 -40.39
C LEU A 3 43.77 -76.06 -38.88
N ALA A 4 44.51 -75.18 -38.20
CA ALA A 4 44.42 -74.87 -36.80
C ALA A 4 43.27 -73.86 -36.57
N ASN A 5 42.31 -74.27 -35.74
CA ASN A 5 41.27 -73.37 -35.25
C ASN A 5 41.81 -72.44 -34.17
N ILE A 6 41.84 -71.15 -34.46
CA ILE A 6 42.14 -70.10 -33.48
C ILE A 6 40.84 -69.67 -32.84
N PHE A 7 40.52 -70.17 -31.62
CA PHE A 7 39.42 -69.64 -30.79
C PHE A 7 39.81 -68.30 -30.25
N ARG A 8 39.16 -67.28 -30.75
CA ARG A 8 39.29 -65.91 -30.30
C ARG A 8 38.42 -65.75 -29.03
N ASN A 9 39.09 -65.68 -27.87
CA ASN A 9 38.46 -65.50 -26.58
C ASN A 9 37.94 -64.08 -26.46
N GLY A 10 36.64 -63.83 -26.73
CA GLY A 10 35.97 -62.57 -26.59
C GLY A 10 35.70 -62.28 -25.11
N GLY A 11 36.58 -61.48 -24.50
CA GLY A 11 36.33 -60.99 -23.13
C GLY A 11 35.14 -60.05 -23.13
N HIS A 12 34.07 -60.46 -22.48
CA HIS A 12 32.89 -59.61 -22.24
C HIS A 12 33.26 -58.56 -21.19
N PRO A 13 33.01 -57.26 -21.44
CA PRO A 13 33.23 -56.22 -20.42
C PRO A 13 32.26 -56.51 -19.25
N ARG A 14 32.81 -56.68 -18.07
CA ARG A 14 32.02 -56.83 -16.84
C ARG A 14 31.28 -55.52 -16.60
N PRO A 15 29.93 -55.53 -16.38
CA PRO A 15 29.20 -54.32 -16.01
C PRO A 15 29.72 -53.83 -14.65
N ILE A 16 30.14 -52.56 -14.62
CA ILE A 16 30.52 -51.89 -13.38
C ILE A 16 29.21 -51.75 -12.56
N ALA A 17 29.06 -52.57 -11.55
CA ALA A 17 27.96 -52.45 -10.61
C ALA A 17 28.11 -51.11 -9.85
N HIS A 18 27.34 -50.10 -10.23
CA HIS A 18 27.20 -48.92 -9.45
C HIS A 18 26.59 -49.30 -8.08
N ARG A 19 27.35 -49.18 -7.02
CA ARG A 19 26.87 -49.32 -5.66
C ARG A 19 25.79 -48.26 -5.44
N GLN A 20 24.55 -48.65 -5.38
CA GLN A 20 23.46 -47.80 -4.91
C GLN A 20 23.64 -47.61 -3.40
N GLY A 21 24.23 -46.45 -3.02
CA GLY A 21 24.27 -46.01 -1.64
C GLY A 21 22.87 -45.52 -1.24
N GLY A 22 22.23 -46.19 -0.27
CA GLY A 22 20.99 -45.72 0.33
C GLY A 22 21.27 -44.57 1.31
N PHE A 23 20.39 -43.56 1.37
CA PHE A 23 20.48 -42.48 2.38
C PHE A 23 20.21 -43.04 3.77
N THR A 24 20.96 -42.55 4.74
CA THR A 24 20.72 -42.89 6.14
C THR A 24 19.53 -42.09 6.69
N LEU A 25 18.78 -42.62 7.64
CA LEU A 25 17.64 -41.94 8.25
C LEU A 25 18.08 -40.62 8.93
N ILE A 26 19.27 -40.59 9.52
CA ILE A 26 19.85 -39.39 10.16
C ILE A 26 20.16 -38.29 9.12
N GLU A 27 20.62 -38.65 7.95
CA GLU A 27 20.92 -37.70 6.88
C GLU A 27 19.66 -36.99 6.40
N VAL A 28 18.55 -37.73 6.22
CA VAL A 28 17.26 -37.16 5.88
C VAL A 28 16.75 -36.23 6.98
N MET A 29 16.89 -36.64 8.27
CA MET A 29 16.49 -35.79 9.40
C MET A 29 17.28 -34.47 9.43
N ILE A 30 18.59 -34.50 9.22
CA ILE A 30 19.41 -33.28 9.18
C ILE A 30 19.05 -32.41 7.97
N ALA A 31 18.83 -33.01 6.80
CA ALA A 31 18.44 -32.27 5.60
C ALA A 31 17.08 -31.54 5.80
N VAL A 32 16.10 -32.22 6.41
CA VAL A 32 14.80 -31.59 6.74
C VAL A 32 14.96 -30.48 7.75
N LEU A 33 15.79 -30.66 8.77
CA LEU A 33 16.04 -29.62 9.77
C LEU A 33 16.66 -28.35 9.14
N VAL A 34 17.65 -28.49 8.30
CA VAL A 34 18.28 -27.38 7.57
C VAL A 34 17.26 -26.69 6.65
N LEU A 35 16.43 -27.48 5.94
CA LEU A 35 15.36 -26.96 5.11
C LEU A 35 14.35 -26.13 5.91
N LEU A 36 13.91 -26.62 7.08
CA LEU A 36 12.98 -25.92 7.96
C LEU A 36 13.53 -24.56 8.42
N VAL A 37 14.81 -24.50 8.85
CA VAL A 37 15.45 -23.26 9.23
C VAL A 37 15.50 -22.27 8.04
N GLY A 38 15.82 -22.75 6.84
CA GLY A 38 15.81 -21.93 5.63
C GLY A 38 14.41 -21.36 5.31
N LEU A 39 13.36 -22.18 5.42
CA LEU A 39 11.98 -21.77 5.18
C LEU A 39 11.50 -20.74 6.20
N LEU A 40 11.88 -20.88 7.49
CA LEU A 40 11.57 -19.87 8.52
C LEU A 40 12.20 -18.52 8.21
N GLY A 41 13.43 -18.50 7.69
CA GLY A 41 14.09 -17.27 7.25
C GLY A 41 13.33 -16.57 6.11
N VAL A 42 12.91 -17.33 5.09
CA VAL A 42 12.11 -16.82 3.97
C VAL A 42 10.75 -16.29 4.46
N ALA A 43 10.08 -17.01 5.36
CA ALA A 43 8.82 -16.57 5.93
C ALA A 43 8.94 -15.21 6.65
N GLY A 44 10.04 -15.00 7.41
CA GLY A 44 10.32 -13.72 8.06
C GLY A 44 10.43 -12.54 7.07
N ILE A 45 11.15 -12.74 5.97
CA ILE A 45 11.29 -11.71 4.92
C ILE A 45 9.94 -11.40 4.25
N GLN A 46 9.10 -12.42 4.03
CA GLN A 46 7.78 -12.23 3.41
C GLN A 46 6.86 -11.37 4.27
N ILE A 47 6.88 -11.53 5.61
CA ILE A 47 6.08 -10.71 6.53
C ILE A 47 6.48 -9.24 6.42
N VAL A 48 7.78 -8.92 6.44
CA VAL A 48 8.29 -7.55 6.30
C VAL A 48 7.91 -6.96 4.93
N SER A 49 8.06 -7.74 3.87
CA SER A 49 7.70 -7.32 2.51
C SER A 49 6.21 -6.99 2.40
N PHE A 50 5.34 -7.80 3.00
CA PHE A 50 3.91 -7.57 2.99
C PHE A 50 3.52 -6.28 3.72
N GLN A 51 4.12 -6.01 4.87
CA GLN A 51 3.89 -4.76 5.61
C GLN A 51 4.31 -3.52 4.82
N ASN A 52 5.46 -3.58 4.16
CA ASN A 52 5.94 -2.48 3.31
C ASN A 52 5.00 -2.22 2.12
N ASN A 53 4.47 -3.29 1.51
CA ASN A 53 3.51 -3.17 0.42
C ASN A 53 2.19 -2.53 0.88
N GLN A 54 1.69 -2.86 2.08
CA GLN A 54 0.50 -2.21 2.64
C GLN A 54 0.72 -0.72 2.86
N GLY A 55 1.86 -0.32 3.43
CA GLY A 55 2.20 1.10 3.62
C GLY A 55 2.29 1.87 2.30
N ALA A 56 2.88 1.28 1.26
CA ALA A 56 2.93 1.85 -0.08
C ALA A 56 1.52 2.00 -0.69
N TYR A 57 0.65 1.01 -0.50
CA TYR A 57 -0.74 1.05 -0.95
C TYR A 57 -1.51 2.20 -0.28
N PHE A 58 -1.46 2.33 1.05
CA PHE A 58 -2.14 3.41 1.75
C PHE A 58 -1.64 4.79 1.33
N ARG A 59 -0.33 4.95 1.14
CA ARG A 59 0.23 6.21 0.64
C ARG A 59 -0.28 6.55 -0.76
N SER A 60 -0.37 5.56 -1.64
CA SER A 60 -0.93 5.73 -2.97
C SER A 60 -2.40 6.17 -2.92
N GLN A 61 -3.21 5.51 -2.09
CA GLN A 61 -4.62 5.87 -1.89
C GLN A 61 -4.78 7.28 -1.32
N ALA A 62 -3.99 7.64 -0.31
CA ALA A 62 -4.00 8.98 0.26
C ALA A 62 -3.65 10.06 -0.78
N THR A 63 -2.67 9.78 -1.64
CA THR A 63 -2.28 10.69 -2.73
C THR A 63 -3.42 10.86 -3.75
N PHE A 64 -4.10 9.76 -4.12
CA PHE A 64 -5.26 9.84 -5.02
C PHE A 64 -6.41 10.65 -4.43
N MET A 65 -6.75 10.40 -3.15
CA MET A 65 -7.80 11.15 -2.46
C MET A 65 -7.48 12.65 -2.39
N ALA A 66 -6.24 13.01 -2.05
CA ALA A 66 -5.82 14.39 -1.99
C ALA A 66 -5.82 15.06 -3.38
N SER A 67 -5.39 14.35 -4.43
CA SER A 67 -5.40 14.86 -5.81
C SER A 67 -6.81 15.06 -6.33
N ASP A 68 -7.70 14.09 -6.14
CA ASP A 68 -9.12 14.17 -6.51
C ASP A 68 -9.79 15.38 -5.84
N PHE A 69 -9.53 15.56 -4.55
CA PHE A 69 -10.08 16.68 -3.81
C PHE A 69 -9.56 18.04 -4.32
N LEU A 70 -8.26 18.14 -4.62
CA LEU A 70 -7.70 19.36 -5.23
C LEU A 70 -8.31 19.66 -6.61
N ASP A 71 -8.60 18.65 -7.41
CA ASP A 71 -9.23 18.83 -8.72
C ASP A 71 -10.69 19.29 -8.58
N ARG A 72 -11.44 18.77 -7.60
CA ARG A 72 -12.78 19.26 -7.25
C ARG A 72 -12.74 20.72 -6.80
N MET A 73 -11.78 21.10 -5.97
CA MET A 73 -11.56 22.49 -5.59
C MET A 73 -11.28 23.40 -6.82
N ARG A 74 -10.48 22.92 -7.77
CA ARG A 74 -10.22 23.64 -9.04
C ARG A 74 -11.49 23.82 -9.86
N ALA A 75 -12.36 22.83 -9.88
CA ALA A 75 -13.62 22.85 -10.62
C ALA A 75 -14.66 23.79 -9.99
N ASN A 76 -14.48 24.24 -8.73
CA ASN A 76 -15.42 25.13 -8.02
C ASN A 76 -14.80 26.49 -7.65
N PRO A 77 -14.56 27.39 -8.61
CA PRO A 77 -13.99 28.71 -8.34
C PRO A 77 -14.87 29.55 -7.42
N ALA A 78 -16.19 29.43 -7.51
CA ALA A 78 -17.13 30.15 -6.65
C ALA A 78 -17.03 29.73 -5.17
N GLY A 79 -16.73 28.48 -4.89
CA GLY A 79 -16.48 27.98 -3.52
C GLY A 79 -15.15 28.49 -2.97
N ARG A 80 -14.10 28.52 -3.82
CA ARG A 80 -12.79 29.07 -3.41
C ARG A 80 -12.83 30.54 -3.09
N SER A 81 -13.47 31.35 -3.93
CA SER A 81 -13.55 32.82 -3.73
C SER A 81 -14.18 33.24 -2.40
N ILE A 82 -14.97 32.36 -1.78
CA ILE A 82 -15.59 32.58 -0.47
C ILE A 82 -14.92 31.75 0.64
N SER A 83 -13.74 31.22 0.42
CA SER A 83 -12.96 30.41 1.36
C SER A 83 -13.74 29.21 1.92
N ALA A 84 -14.61 28.57 1.11
CA ALA A 84 -15.46 27.48 1.56
C ALA A 84 -14.70 26.16 1.83
N TYR A 85 -13.46 26.06 1.39
CA TYR A 85 -12.54 24.92 1.60
C TYR A 85 -11.49 25.18 2.68
N ASP A 86 -11.45 26.38 3.26
CA ASP A 86 -10.46 26.73 4.27
C ASP A 86 -10.85 26.16 5.65
N GLY A 87 -9.81 25.71 6.40
CA GLY A 87 -10.01 25.17 7.75
C GLY A 87 -10.80 23.86 7.82
N VAL A 88 -10.94 23.14 6.71
CA VAL A 88 -11.68 21.88 6.66
C VAL A 88 -11.00 20.78 7.46
N ASN A 89 -11.81 20.05 8.24
CA ASN A 89 -11.43 18.81 8.90
C ASN A 89 -12.56 17.79 8.69
N THR A 90 -12.25 16.67 8.03
CA THR A 90 -13.26 15.66 7.67
C THR A 90 -13.83 14.89 8.86
N ASN A 91 -13.25 15.00 10.06
CA ASN A 91 -13.83 14.43 11.29
C ASN A 91 -15.05 15.20 11.79
N SER A 92 -15.30 16.42 11.30
CA SER A 92 -16.39 17.30 11.74
C SER A 92 -17.22 17.81 10.56
N VAL A 93 -17.58 16.91 9.64
CA VAL A 93 -18.30 17.27 8.42
C VAL A 93 -19.80 17.35 8.65
N THR A 94 -20.41 18.41 8.14
CA THR A 94 -21.87 18.54 8.04
C THR A 94 -22.36 17.81 6.78
N ALA A 95 -23.50 17.13 6.86
CA ALA A 95 -24.12 16.47 5.72
C ALA A 95 -24.27 17.40 4.50
N PRO A 96 -24.21 16.86 3.27
CA PRO A 96 -24.35 17.66 2.07
C PRO A 96 -25.68 18.42 2.06
N SER A 97 -25.63 19.67 1.59
CA SER A 97 -26.76 20.60 1.67
C SER A 97 -27.48 20.82 0.33
N CYS A 98 -27.00 20.16 -0.73
CA CYS A 98 -27.52 20.34 -2.08
C CYS A 98 -27.44 19.06 -2.90
N ASP A 99 -28.51 18.74 -3.60
CA ASP A 99 -28.47 17.71 -4.64
C ASP A 99 -27.96 18.33 -5.93
N ILE A 100 -26.75 17.91 -6.34
CA ILE A 100 -26.09 18.39 -7.58
C ILE A 100 -26.90 18.03 -8.83
N ALA A 101 -27.72 16.97 -8.75
CA ALA A 101 -28.60 16.56 -9.85
C ALA A 101 -29.86 17.43 -9.96
N SER A 102 -30.12 18.33 -9.02
CA SER A 102 -31.30 19.19 -9.06
C SER A 102 -31.20 20.24 -10.17
N SER A 103 -32.30 20.52 -10.83
CA SER A 103 -32.38 21.52 -11.90
C SER A 103 -32.14 22.97 -11.43
N ALA A 104 -32.21 23.23 -10.12
CA ALA A 104 -31.95 24.53 -9.53
C ALA A 104 -30.45 24.88 -9.41
N GLY A 105 -29.59 23.87 -9.56
CA GLY A 105 -28.14 24.02 -9.36
C GLY A 105 -27.75 24.25 -7.89
N CYS A 106 -26.47 24.17 -7.62
CA CYS A 106 -25.88 24.39 -6.29
C CYS A 106 -25.01 25.64 -6.28
N SER A 107 -25.08 26.40 -5.19
CA SER A 107 -24.11 27.49 -4.97
C SER A 107 -22.69 26.92 -4.74
N GLY A 108 -21.64 27.71 -5.02
CA GLY A 108 -20.25 27.26 -4.81
C GLY A 108 -19.96 26.77 -3.39
N ARG A 109 -20.59 27.35 -2.36
CA ARG A 109 -20.51 26.88 -0.98
C ARG A 109 -21.16 25.51 -0.76
N GLN A 110 -22.28 25.26 -1.42
CA GLN A 110 -23.00 23.98 -1.33
C GLN A 110 -22.22 22.88 -2.05
N VAL A 111 -21.63 23.18 -3.21
CA VAL A 111 -20.71 22.27 -3.91
C VAL A 111 -19.53 21.93 -3.04
N ALA A 112 -18.88 22.91 -2.40
CA ALA A 112 -17.75 22.67 -1.52
C ALA A 112 -18.13 21.75 -0.33
N ARG A 113 -19.32 21.94 0.27
CA ARG A 113 -19.80 21.03 1.34
C ARG A 113 -20.01 19.60 0.86
N ASN A 114 -20.52 19.43 -0.36
CA ASN A 114 -20.69 18.11 -0.97
C ASN A 114 -19.32 17.47 -1.23
N ASP A 115 -18.35 18.20 -1.79
CA ASP A 115 -16.98 17.70 -2.03
C ASP A 115 -16.33 17.22 -0.73
N ILE A 116 -16.45 18.02 0.35
CA ILE A 116 -15.93 17.69 1.68
C ILE A 116 -16.64 16.45 2.25
N ALA A 117 -17.95 16.35 2.10
CA ALA A 117 -18.73 15.20 2.58
C ALA A 117 -18.38 13.93 1.83
N GLU A 118 -18.16 14.00 0.51
CA GLU A 118 -17.70 12.85 -0.28
C GLU A 118 -16.30 12.41 0.11
N LEU A 119 -15.38 13.35 0.35
CA LEU A 119 -14.05 13.02 0.87
C LEU A 119 -14.15 12.33 2.24
N ALA A 120 -14.97 12.87 3.16
CA ALA A 120 -15.18 12.29 4.48
C ALA A 120 -15.80 10.89 4.40
N ALA A 121 -16.74 10.66 3.47
CA ALA A 121 -17.39 9.38 3.27
C ALA A 121 -16.38 8.27 2.90
N GLN A 122 -15.30 8.60 2.18
CA GLN A 122 -14.25 7.63 1.82
C GLN A 122 -13.53 7.06 3.04
N PHE A 123 -13.45 7.82 4.15
CA PHE A 123 -12.85 7.36 5.41
C PHE A 123 -13.81 6.53 6.27
N THR A 124 -15.12 6.63 6.02
CA THR A 124 -16.17 5.95 6.81
C THR A 124 -16.73 4.70 6.14
N THR A 125 -16.27 4.35 4.93
CA THR A 125 -16.66 3.10 4.24
C THR A 125 -16.26 1.86 5.05
N THR A 126 -16.98 0.76 4.88
CA THR A 126 -16.67 -0.51 5.56
C THR A 126 -16.33 -1.58 4.53
N PRO A 127 -15.06 -2.06 4.45
CA PRO A 127 -13.89 -1.60 5.22
C PRO A 127 -13.41 -0.20 4.77
N PRO A 128 -12.78 0.58 5.66
CA PRO A 128 -12.26 1.90 5.30
C PRO A 128 -11.10 1.79 4.32
N VAL A 129 -11.02 2.71 3.38
CA VAL A 129 -9.91 2.78 2.41
C VAL A 129 -8.58 3.04 3.13
N LEU A 130 -8.61 3.92 4.14
CA LEU A 130 -7.48 4.24 5.00
C LEU A 130 -7.88 4.02 6.46
N PRO A 131 -7.15 3.20 7.23
CA PRO A 131 -7.47 2.93 8.64
C PRO A 131 -7.43 4.21 9.49
N ASN A 132 -8.52 4.53 10.20
CA ASN A 132 -8.69 5.75 10.98
C ASN A 132 -8.30 7.02 10.19
N GLY A 133 -8.63 7.02 8.89
CA GLY A 133 -8.28 8.11 7.99
C GLY A 133 -9.09 9.37 8.26
N PHE A 134 -8.46 10.52 8.04
CA PHE A 134 -9.12 11.82 7.97
C PHE A 134 -8.26 12.77 7.13
N ALA A 135 -8.84 13.88 6.70
CA ALA A 135 -8.13 14.88 5.95
C ALA A 135 -8.37 16.29 6.54
N THR A 136 -7.36 17.14 6.37
CA THR A 136 -7.45 18.56 6.67
C THR A 136 -7.08 19.39 5.44
N VAL A 137 -7.68 20.55 5.32
CA VAL A 137 -7.35 21.51 4.28
C VAL A 137 -7.01 22.85 4.95
N SER A 138 -5.87 23.40 4.59
CA SER A 138 -5.48 24.76 4.99
C SER A 138 -5.21 25.61 3.75
N ARG A 139 -5.46 26.91 3.86
CA ARG A 139 -5.15 27.91 2.85
C ARG A 139 -4.12 28.86 3.41
N GLU A 140 -3.08 29.14 2.64
CA GLU A 140 -2.14 30.23 2.88
C GLU A 140 -2.37 31.31 1.83
N ASP A 141 -2.66 32.54 2.30
CA ASP A 141 -2.83 33.70 1.45
C ASP A 141 -1.44 34.35 1.24
N SER A 142 -0.83 34.02 0.12
CA SER A 142 0.44 34.63 -0.30
C SER A 142 0.15 35.65 -1.39
N THR A 143 0.66 36.86 -1.25
CA THR A 143 0.58 38.03 -2.16
C THR A 143 0.09 37.70 -3.60
N GLY A 144 -1.25 37.56 -3.74
CA GLY A 144 -1.91 37.40 -5.05
C GLY A 144 -2.16 35.97 -5.52
N PHE A 145 -1.83 34.97 -4.73
CA PHE A 145 -2.10 33.55 -5.03
C PHE A 145 -2.60 32.83 -3.78
N ASP A 146 -3.63 32.03 -3.94
CA ASP A 146 -4.11 31.11 -2.89
C ASP A 146 -3.35 29.79 -2.97
N GLU A 147 -2.56 29.50 -1.95
CA GLU A 147 -1.94 28.19 -1.81
C GLU A 147 -2.81 27.31 -0.91
N TYR A 148 -3.29 26.20 -1.44
CA TYR A 148 -4.04 25.21 -0.70
C TYR A 148 -3.16 24.00 -0.39
N THR A 149 -3.19 23.59 0.87
CA THR A 149 -2.53 22.37 1.35
C THR A 149 -3.60 21.38 1.81
N VAL A 150 -3.65 20.24 1.15
CA VAL A 150 -4.49 19.10 1.55
C VAL A 150 -3.60 18.05 2.22
N THR A 151 -3.89 17.72 3.46
CA THR A 151 -3.17 16.70 4.21
C THR A 151 -4.13 15.56 4.55
N VAL A 152 -3.80 14.37 4.08
CA VAL A 152 -4.52 13.13 4.38
C VAL A 152 -3.74 12.35 5.40
N PHE A 153 -4.42 11.95 6.49
CA PHE A 153 -3.86 11.20 7.60
C PHE A 153 -4.44 9.80 7.65
N TRP A 154 -3.65 8.82 8.14
CA TRP A 154 -4.11 7.46 8.44
C TRP A 154 -3.23 6.81 9.49
N THR A 155 -3.66 5.68 10.04
CA THR A 155 -2.86 4.91 10.99
C THR A 155 -2.31 3.65 10.33
N GLU A 156 -1.03 3.35 10.57
CA GLU A 156 -0.38 2.11 10.17
C GLU A 156 0.16 1.37 11.40
N LYS A 157 0.15 0.04 11.36
CA LYS A 157 0.92 -0.74 12.32
C LYS A 157 2.41 -0.49 12.06
N SER A 158 3.09 0.06 13.07
CA SER A 158 4.53 0.28 13.01
C SER A 158 5.26 -0.80 13.78
N TRP A 159 6.19 -1.49 13.13
CA TRP A 159 7.15 -2.32 13.83
C TRP A 159 8.22 -1.41 14.43
N ALA A 160 8.59 -1.66 15.69
CA ALA A 160 9.56 -0.84 16.41
C ALA A 160 10.85 -0.62 15.60
N GLY A 161 11.12 0.64 15.21
CA GLY A 161 12.36 1.03 14.52
C GLY A 161 12.24 2.01 13.37
N THR A 162 11.05 2.23 12.80
CA THR A 162 10.86 3.24 11.75
C THR A 162 10.37 4.55 12.36
N GLY A 163 11.26 5.55 12.41
CA GLY A 163 11.11 6.84 13.08
C GLY A 163 9.76 7.53 12.85
N GLY A 164 8.92 7.46 13.85
CA GLY A 164 7.65 8.17 14.00
C GLY A 164 7.12 7.93 15.41
N ALA A 165 6.30 8.86 15.94
CA ALA A 165 5.65 8.64 17.21
C ALA A 165 4.75 7.40 17.11
N VAL A 166 5.13 6.33 17.80
CA VAL A 166 4.38 5.07 17.84
C VAL A 166 3.48 5.13 19.08
N ALA A 167 2.18 4.96 18.88
CA ALA A 167 1.26 4.82 20.00
C ALA A 167 1.52 3.52 20.77
N ARG A 168 1.00 3.42 22.01
CA ARG A 168 1.20 2.24 22.86
C ARG A 168 0.67 0.93 22.26
N ASP A 169 -0.25 1.02 21.30
CA ASP A 169 -0.82 -0.11 20.57
C ASP A 169 0.02 -0.55 19.34
N GLY A 170 1.19 0.06 19.13
CA GLY A 170 2.06 -0.23 17.98
C GLY A 170 1.58 0.41 16.67
N THR A 171 0.67 1.41 16.71
CA THR A 171 0.25 2.17 15.53
C THR A 171 1.02 3.48 15.41
N ALA A 172 1.29 3.92 14.17
CA ALA A 172 1.88 5.21 13.87
C ALA A 172 0.93 6.01 12.97
N LEU A 173 0.74 7.29 13.29
CA LEU A 173 0.05 8.22 12.40
C LEU A 173 0.96 8.54 11.22
N ARG A 174 0.44 8.41 10.02
CA ARG A 174 1.09 8.75 8.74
C ARG A 174 0.30 9.83 8.05
N SER A 175 0.96 10.59 7.19
CA SER A 175 0.29 11.60 6.37
C SER A 175 0.95 11.74 5.00
N VAL A 176 0.15 12.20 4.05
CA VAL A 176 0.58 12.73 2.76
C VAL A 176 0.04 14.15 2.66
N GLU A 177 0.90 15.06 2.25
CA GLU A 177 0.59 16.45 2.06
C GLU A 177 0.77 16.79 0.58
N LEU A 178 -0.27 17.36 -0.03
CA LEU A 178 -0.23 17.92 -1.37
C LEU A 178 -0.51 19.42 -1.31
N ARG A 179 0.39 20.19 -1.92
CA ARG A 179 0.26 21.65 -2.05
C ARG A 179 -0.02 22.03 -3.49
N THR A 180 -0.87 22.99 -3.68
CA THR A 180 -1.15 23.54 -5.00
C THR A 180 -1.47 25.02 -4.92
N ILE A 181 -0.97 25.76 -5.90
CA ILE A 181 -1.36 27.14 -6.12
C ILE A 181 -2.52 27.13 -7.11
N ILE A 182 -3.65 27.73 -6.71
CA ILE A 182 -4.82 27.85 -7.56
C ILE A 182 -5.06 29.36 -7.81
N LYS A 183 -5.02 29.74 -9.08
CA LYS A 183 -5.36 31.10 -9.55
C LYS A 183 -6.85 31.29 -9.68
#